data_bbd106521566b55b01aaf2bcbd690c27
#
_entry.id   bbd106521566b55b01aaf2bcbd690c27
#
_cell.length_a   1.000
_cell.length_b   1.000
_cell.length_c   1.000
_cell.angle_alpha   90.00
_cell.angle_beta   90.00
_cell.angle_gamma   90.00
#
_symmetry.space_group_name_H-M   'P 1'
#
loop_
_entity.id
_entity.type
_entity.pdbx_description
1 polymer ?
#
loop_
_entity_poly.entity_id
_entity_poly.type
_entity_poly.pdbx_seq_one_letter_code
_entity_poly.pdbx_strand_id
1 'polypeptide(L)'
;MLRSSTNTYTDPDAYEAAIQPAHWKMLVSSRGTFQAELTQIKLPRLWLQRGRESLPRVTCSTVSTERPPFAFLTDPDQPALNHSGVDLPFGELIAVASGSTHHHRTETACNWATLSLTHDELATTAHALIGRDLTAPSVTSRLRPSRPLMLRLITLHETAGRLAKRAAGIPAQTAHALEQAILHALVMCLTEGMPVEINTNGRRHLAVVESFEEILAASNDRVIYLAEICGGLGVSERTLRLICHEHLGMGPIRYLWLRRIHLARAALLRADSRKSTVTEIATEFGFWELGRFSIEYRALFGETPSASLHQLPKNPRISKSAPFPN
;
A
#
# COMPACT_ATOMS: atom_id res chain seq x y z
N MET A 1 3.50 14.60 23.24
CA MET A 1 4.72 13.78 23.11
C MET A 1 4.84 13.26 21.69
N LEU A 2 5.98 13.41 21.06
CA LEU A 2 6.24 12.87 19.73
C LEU A 2 6.10 11.34 19.77
N ARG A 3 5.29 10.77 18.88
CA ARG A 3 5.14 9.31 18.78
C ARG A 3 5.86 8.84 17.53
N SER A 4 6.86 8.00 17.72
CA SER A 4 7.53 7.31 16.61
C SER A 4 7.67 5.83 16.94
N SER A 5 7.56 4.99 15.90
CA SER A 5 7.77 3.55 15.99
C SER A 5 8.42 3.03 14.72
N THR A 6 9.26 2.02 14.87
CA THR A 6 9.77 1.21 13.75
C THR A 6 9.56 -0.24 14.10
N ASN A 7 8.80 -0.94 13.29
CA ASN A 7 8.44 -2.33 13.51
C ASN A 7 8.78 -3.16 12.27
N THR A 8 9.16 -4.42 12.49
CA THR A 8 9.39 -5.39 11.42
C THR A 8 8.26 -6.41 11.43
N TYR A 9 7.87 -6.86 10.25
CA TYR A 9 6.76 -7.77 10.02
C TYR A 9 7.20 -8.91 9.12
N THR A 10 6.80 -10.11 9.46
CA THR A 10 6.93 -11.32 8.63
C THR A 10 5.58 -11.82 8.17
N ASP A 11 4.50 -11.17 8.62
CA ASP A 11 3.13 -11.46 8.28
C ASP A 11 2.54 -10.28 7.49
N PRO A 12 2.09 -10.50 6.24
CA PRO A 12 1.48 -9.46 5.41
C PRO A 12 0.23 -8.82 6.04
N ASP A 13 -0.63 -9.62 6.71
CA ASP A 13 -1.87 -9.14 7.29
C ASP A 13 -1.61 -8.21 8.49
N ALA A 14 -0.58 -8.55 9.31
CA ALA A 14 -0.15 -7.71 10.42
C ALA A 14 0.50 -6.39 9.93
N TYR A 15 1.23 -6.45 8.82
CA TYR A 15 1.80 -5.26 8.18
C TYR A 15 0.71 -4.36 7.59
N GLU A 16 -0.25 -4.94 6.87
CA GLU A 16 -1.42 -4.24 6.33
C GLU A 16 -2.17 -3.48 7.42
N ALA A 17 -2.50 -4.16 8.53
CA ALA A 17 -3.22 -3.57 9.65
C ALA A 17 -2.47 -2.43 10.37
N ALA A 18 -1.14 -2.37 10.22
CA ALA A 18 -0.31 -1.33 10.84
C ALA A 18 -0.26 -0.03 10.04
N ILE A 19 -0.58 -0.05 8.75
CA ILE A 19 -0.53 1.13 7.87
C ILE A 19 -1.77 1.99 8.11
N GLN A 20 -1.59 3.24 8.49
CA GLN A 20 -2.65 4.20 8.83
C GLN A 20 -2.31 5.60 8.26
N PRO A 21 -3.30 6.49 7.99
CA PRO A 21 -4.76 6.37 8.18
C PRO A 21 -5.50 5.87 6.93
N ALA A 22 -4.97 4.94 6.18
CA ALA A 22 -5.62 4.34 5.01
C ALA A 22 -6.12 2.94 5.33
N HIS A 23 -7.16 2.51 4.64
CA HIS A 23 -7.59 1.12 4.66
C HIS A 23 -6.87 0.39 3.52
N TRP A 24 -5.93 -0.47 3.87
CA TRP A 24 -5.12 -1.24 2.93
C TRP A 24 -5.60 -2.68 2.85
N LYS A 25 -5.56 -3.23 1.65
CA LYS A 25 -5.72 -4.64 1.39
C LYS A 25 -4.59 -5.09 0.47
N MET A 26 -3.69 -5.93 0.97
CA MET A 26 -2.47 -6.30 0.30
C MET A 26 -2.46 -7.77 -0.08
N LEU A 27 -2.14 -8.05 -1.33
CA LEU A 27 -1.94 -9.40 -1.86
C LEU A 27 -0.48 -9.54 -2.29
N VAL A 28 0.30 -10.31 -1.55
CA VAL A 28 1.65 -10.71 -1.98
C VAL A 28 1.52 -11.54 -3.24
N SER A 29 2.19 -11.13 -4.32
CA SER A 29 1.96 -11.69 -5.66
C SER A 29 3.02 -12.69 -6.12
N SER A 30 4.10 -12.86 -5.37
CA SER A 30 5.19 -13.79 -5.66
C SER A 30 5.48 -14.73 -4.50
N ARG A 31 6.20 -15.81 -4.83
CA ARG A 31 6.73 -16.76 -3.84
C ARG A 31 7.86 -16.14 -3.04
N GLY A 32 8.00 -16.55 -1.79
CA GLY A 32 9.10 -16.15 -0.94
C GLY A 32 8.69 -15.89 0.50
N THR A 33 9.65 -15.51 1.33
CA THR A 33 9.39 -15.11 2.72
C THR A 33 9.13 -13.61 2.77
N PHE A 34 7.91 -13.24 3.14
CA PHE A 34 7.56 -11.83 3.30
C PHE A 34 8.29 -11.24 4.50
N GLN A 35 8.93 -10.13 4.27
CA GLN A 35 9.52 -9.28 5.30
C GLN A 35 9.18 -7.83 4.99
N ALA A 36 8.79 -7.08 6.00
CA ALA A 36 8.57 -5.66 5.86
C ALA A 36 9.05 -4.90 7.10
N GLU A 37 9.48 -3.67 6.89
CA GLU A 37 9.75 -2.70 7.95
C GLU A 37 8.83 -1.50 7.75
N LEU A 38 8.15 -1.08 8.81
CA LEU A 38 7.33 0.13 8.81
C LEU A 38 7.82 1.09 9.88
N THR A 39 8.25 2.27 9.46
CA THR A 39 8.55 3.38 10.35
C THR A 39 7.42 4.40 10.28
N GLN A 40 6.87 4.78 11.42
CA GLN A 40 5.80 5.75 11.56
C GLN A 40 6.22 6.85 12.52
N ILE A 41 5.97 8.10 12.15
CA ILE A 41 6.31 9.28 12.95
C ILE A 41 5.11 10.22 12.91
N LYS A 42 4.59 10.57 14.08
CA LYS A 42 3.51 11.55 14.22
C LYS A 42 4.08 12.82 14.82
N LEU A 43 4.29 13.82 13.97
CA LEU A 43 4.59 15.20 14.34
C LEU A 43 3.27 15.95 14.60
N PRO A 44 3.28 17.14 15.21
CA PRO A 44 2.08 17.88 15.52
C PRO A 44 1.13 18.08 14.33
N ARG A 45 1.65 18.46 13.17
CA ARG A 45 0.88 18.70 11.94
C ARG A 45 1.09 17.65 10.87
N LEU A 46 2.20 16.94 10.89
CA LEU A 46 2.65 16.08 9.80
C LEU A 46 2.81 14.63 10.27
N TRP A 47 2.15 13.70 9.60
CA TRP A 47 2.37 12.27 9.81
C TRP A 47 3.22 11.71 8.68
N LEU A 48 4.25 10.96 9.04
CA LEU A 48 5.19 10.33 8.12
C LEU A 48 5.11 8.83 8.26
N GLN A 49 5.13 8.14 7.13
CA GLN A 49 5.30 6.69 7.09
C GLN A 49 6.34 6.33 6.05
N ARG A 50 7.10 5.30 6.35
CA ARG A 50 8.10 4.72 5.46
C ARG A 50 8.00 3.21 5.54
N GLY A 51 7.76 2.58 4.41
CA GLY A 51 7.70 1.13 4.26
C GLY A 51 8.86 0.61 3.45
N ARG A 52 9.37 -0.56 3.84
CA ARG A 52 10.28 -1.39 3.05
C ARG A 52 9.70 -2.80 2.99
N GLU A 53 9.51 -3.32 1.80
CA GLU A 53 8.85 -4.61 1.56
C GLU A 53 9.75 -5.49 0.70
N SER A 54 9.88 -6.77 1.06
CA SER A 54 10.78 -7.71 0.39
C SER A 54 10.20 -8.36 -0.86
N LEU A 55 8.86 -8.38 -1.01
CA LEU A 55 8.18 -9.10 -2.10
C LEU A 55 7.26 -8.18 -2.88
N PRO A 56 7.07 -8.46 -4.19
CA PRO A 56 6.08 -7.77 -5.00
C PRO A 56 4.65 -8.02 -4.50
N ARG A 57 3.82 -7.03 -4.68
CA ARG A 57 2.42 -7.04 -4.22
C ARG A 57 1.48 -6.29 -5.14
N VAL A 58 0.20 -6.61 -4.99
CA VAL A 58 -0.90 -5.76 -5.44
C VAL A 58 -1.65 -5.29 -4.20
N THR A 59 -1.94 -4.01 -4.13
CA THR A 59 -2.64 -3.40 -2.99
C THR A 59 -3.82 -2.61 -3.50
N CYS A 60 -4.98 -2.78 -2.86
CA CYS A 60 -6.11 -1.86 -2.95
C CYS A 60 -6.12 -1.02 -1.68
N SER A 61 -6.16 0.30 -1.79
CA SER A 61 -6.18 1.20 -0.64
C SER A 61 -7.25 2.27 -0.77
N THR A 62 -7.98 2.52 0.32
CA THR A 62 -8.91 3.66 0.45
C THR A 62 -8.30 4.66 1.41
N VAL A 63 -8.16 5.89 0.96
CA VAL A 63 -7.49 6.97 1.68
C VAL A 63 -8.45 7.68 2.62
N SER A 64 -7.93 8.13 3.76
CA SER A 64 -8.66 8.99 4.68
C SER A 64 -9.12 10.30 4.00
N THR A 65 -10.35 10.70 4.28
CA THR A 65 -10.89 12.00 3.84
C THR A 65 -10.24 13.18 4.55
N GLU A 66 -9.74 12.98 5.76
CA GLU A 66 -9.20 14.06 6.60
C GLU A 66 -7.72 14.36 6.31
N ARG A 67 -6.94 13.33 5.98
CA ARG A 67 -5.47 13.43 5.82
C ARG A 67 -5.01 12.70 4.56
N PRO A 68 -5.28 13.24 3.37
CA PRO A 68 -4.83 12.64 2.12
C PRO A 68 -3.29 12.58 2.08
N PRO A 69 -2.70 11.45 1.64
CA PRO A 69 -1.26 11.32 1.60
C PRO A 69 -0.66 11.89 0.32
N PHE A 70 0.59 12.32 0.47
CA PHE A 70 1.55 12.48 -0.61
C PHE A 70 2.51 11.31 -0.58
N ALA A 71 2.67 10.59 -1.68
CA ALA A 71 3.46 9.36 -1.74
C ALA A 71 4.59 9.45 -2.77
N PHE A 72 5.71 8.82 -2.47
CA PHE A 72 6.88 8.76 -3.35
C PHE A 72 7.78 7.56 -3.03
N LEU A 73 8.62 7.20 -3.98
CA LEU A 73 9.62 6.15 -3.79
C LEU A 73 10.89 6.71 -3.15
N THR A 74 11.58 5.86 -2.37
CA THR A 74 12.75 6.29 -1.59
C THR A 74 14.06 5.65 -2.04
N ASP A 75 14.00 4.68 -2.94
CA ASP A 75 15.15 3.98 -3.50
C ASP A 75 15.26 4.31 -5.00
N PRO A 76 16.36 4.92 -5.47
CA PRO A 76 16.53 5.27 -6.87
C PRO A 76 16.70 4.05 -7.79
N ASP A 77 17.13 2.92 -7.25
CA ASP A 77 17.48 1.72 -8.03
C ASP A 77 16.30 0.75 -8.18
N GLN A 78 15.18 1.00 -7.50
CA GLN A 78 13.99 0.17 -7.62
C GLN A 78 13.17 0.51 -8.86
N PRO A 79 12.44 -0.47 -9.44
CA PRO A 79 11.46 -0.21 -10.50
C PRO A 79 10.38 0.76 -10.05
N ALA A 80 9.75 1.43 -11.02
CA ALA A 80 8.60 2.28 -10.76
C ALA A 80 7.47 1.47 -10.10
N LEU A 81 6.76 2.09 -9.16
CA LEU A 81 5.52 1.55 -8.61
C LEU A 81 4.38 1.91 -9.57
N ASN A 82 3.58 0.95 -9.98
CA ASN A 82 2.37 1.26 -10.73
C ASN A 82 1.26 1.71 -9.76
N HIS A 83 0.75 2.91 -9.98
CA HIS A 83 -0.35 3.49 -9.23
C HIS A 83 -1.54 3.70 -10.14
N SER A 84 -2.56 2.85 -9.99
CA SER A 84 -3.79 2.91 -10.79
C SER A 84 -3.55 2.98 -12.31
N GLY A 85 -2.67 2.11 -12.82
CA GLY A 85 -2.32 2.05 -14.24
C GLY A 85 -1.23 3.05 -14.69
N VAL A 86 -0.70 3.87 -13.78
CA VAL A 86 0.34 4.85 -14.08
C VAL A 86 1.61 4.56 -13.29
N ASP A 87 2.74 4.51 -13.95
CA ASP A 87 4.01 4.23 -13.30
C ASP A 87 4.53 5.48 -12.57
N LEU A 88 4.81 5.33 -11.28
CA LEU A 88 5.46 6.31 -10.43
C LEU A 88 6.95 5.95 -10.29
N PRO A 89 7.85 6.59 -11.02
CA PRO A 89 9.28 6.39 -10.84
C PRO A 89 9.81 7.14 -9.62
N PHE A 90 11.03 6.79 -9.20
CA PHE A 90 11.77 7.61 -8.25
C PHE A 90 11.91 9.06 -8.75
N GLY A 91 11.79 10.01 -7.85
CA GLY A 91 11.90 11.45 -8.18
C GLY A 91 10.56 12.13 -8.51
N GLU A 92 9.46 11.40 -8.52
CA GLU A 92 8.11 11.94 -8.66
C GLU A 92 7.29 11.78 -7.37
N LEU A 93 6.24 12.59 -7.27
CA LEU A 93 5.33 12.66 -6.15
C LEU A 93 3.90 12.40 -6.62
N ILE A 94 3.16 11.54 -5.94
CA ILE A 94 1.71 11.43 -6.09
C ILE A 94 1.03 12.19 -4.94
N ALA A 95 0.15 13.11 -5.33
CA ALA A 95 -0.81 13.73 -4.44
C ALA A 95 -2.15 13.00 -4.57
N VAL A 96 -2.53 12.28 -3.54
CA VAL A 96 -3.69 11.37 -3.60
C VAL A 96 -4.97 12.13 -3.24
N ALA A 97 -6.03 11.91 -4.02
CA ALA A 97 -7.33 12.52 -3.75
C ALA A 97 -7.94 11.99 -2.45
N SER A 98 -8.54 12.89 -1.69
CA SER A 98 -9.22 12.60 -0.44
C SER A 98 -10.35 11.58 -0.62
N GLY A 99 -10.41 10.54 0.21
CA GLY A 99 -11.45 9.52 0.18
C GLY A 99 -11.42 8.58 -1.04
N SER A 100 -10.44 8.72 -1.94
CA SER A 100 -10.36 7.88 -3.15
C SER A 100 -9.83 6.47 -2.84
N THR A 101 -10.26 5.53 -3.67
CA THR A 101 -9.70 4.16 -3.71
C THR A 101 -8.76 4.04 -4.88
N HIS A 102 -7.63 3.39 -4.70
CA HIS A 102 -6.64 3.18 -5.75
C HIS A 102 -5.89 1.86 -5.55
N HIS A 103 -5.31 1.41 -6.66
CA HIS A 103 -4.51 0.20 -6.71
C HIS A 103 -3.03 0.55 -6.86
N HIS A 104 -2.21 -0.20 -6.14
CA HIS A 104 -0.77 -0.11 -6.29
C HIS A 104 -0.23 -1.49 -6.61
N ARG A 105 0.67 -1.60 -7.56
CA ARG A 105 1.43 -2.83 -7.77
C ARG A 105 2.92 -2.56 -7.81
N THR A 106 3.68 -3.50 -7.29
CA THR A 106 5.13 -3.53 -7.37
C THR A 106 5.57 -4.81 -8.08
N GLU A 107 6.66 -4.76 -8.81
CA GLU A 107 7.21 -5.91 -9.54
C GLU A 107 8.32 -6.62 -8.75
N THR A 108 8.88 -5.91 -7.77
CA THR A 108 9.97 -6.38 -6.91
C THR A 108 9.76 -5.92 -5.48
N ALA A 109 10.77 -6.04 -4.64
CA ALA A 109 10.88 -5.33 -3.38
C ALA A 109 10.62 -3.83 -3.57
N CYS A 110 10.03 -3.17 -2.58
CA CYS A 110 9.64 -1.77 -2.69
C CYS A 110 9.97 -0.98 -1.43
N ASN A 111 10.56 0.20 -1.64
CA ASN A 111 10.81 1.19 -0.61
C ASN A 111 9.98 2.44 -0.91
N TRP A 112 9.00 2.70 -0.07
CA TRP A 112 8.07 3.81 -0.26
C TRP A 112 8.01 4.74 0.96
N ALA A 113 7.57 5.95 0.75
CA ALA A 113 7.29 6.91 1.80
C ALA A 113 5.99 7.65 1.53
N THR A 114 5.32 8.00 2.62
CA THR A 114 4.17 8.90 2.60
C THR A 114 4.32 9.98 3.66
N LEU A 115 3.71 11.10 3.38
CA LEU A 115 3.46 12.15 4.36
C LEU A 115 2.03 12.63 4.20
N SER A 116 1.37 12.93 5.30
CA SER A 116 -0.02 13.36 5.30
C SER A 116 -0.25 14.47 6.32
N LEU A 117 -1.10 15.41 5.95
CA LEU A 117 -1.55 16.51 6.78
C LEU A 117 -3.02 16.80 6.45
N THR A 118 -3.70 17.51 7.32
CA THR A 118 -5.09 17.91 7.06
C THR A 118 -5.16 18.98 5.98
N HIS A 119 -6.35 19.19 5.42
CA HIS A 119 -6.58 20.23 4.43
C HIS A 119 -6.21 21.62 4.98
N ASP A 120 -6.62 21.91 6.22
CA ASP A 120 -6.35 23.18 6.89
C ASP A 120 -4.86 23.38 7.19
N GLU A 121 -4.16 22.31 7.62
CA GLU A 121 -2.71 22.34 7.84
C GLU A 121 -1.96 22.62 6.54
N LEU A 122 -2.39 22.03 5.41
CA LEU A 122 -1.82 22.28 4.10
C LEU A 122 -2.04 23.75 3.67
N ALA A 123 -3.28 24.21 3.71
CA ALA A 123 -3.65 25.57 3.33
C ALA A 123 -2.90 26.62 4.17
N THR A 124 -2.95 26.49 5.51
CA THR A 124 -2.27 27.42 6.43
C THR A 124 -0.76 27.42 6.21
N THR A 125 -0.15 26.24 6.01
CA THR A 125 1.29 26.15 5.77
C THR A 125 1.68 26.79 4.44
N ALA A 126 0.92 26.54 3.38
CA ALA A 126 1.17 27.13 2.06
C ALA A 126 1.01 28.64 2.10
N HIS A 127 -0.08 29.13 2.73
CA HIS A 127 -0.30 30.56 2.89
C HIS A 127 0.87 31.25 3.59
N ALA A 128 1.38 30.67 4.67
CA ALA A 128 2.52 31.22 5.41
C ALA A 128 3.83 31.20 4.60
N LEU A 129 4.03 30.24 3.70
CA LEU A 129 5.27 30.08 2.95
C LEU A 129 5.30 30.79 1.60
N ILE A 130 4.16 30.84 0.88
CA ILE A 130 4.07 31.33 -0.50
C ILE A 130 2.96 32.35 -0.72
N GLY A 131 2.25 32.80 0.34
CA GLY A 131 1.21 33.82 0.30
C GLY A 131 -0.10 33.37 -0.40
N ARG A 132 -0.28 32.09 -0.66
CA ARG A 132 -1.52 31.52 -1.25
C ARG A 132 -1.84 30.17 -0.65
N ASP A 133 -3.12 29.83 -0.63
CA ASP A 133 -3.57 28.54 -0.12
C ASP A 133 -3.32 27.44 -1.18
N LEU A 134 -2.89 26.27 -0.71
CA LEU A 134 -2.91 25.04 -1.47
C LEU A 134 -4.03 24.17 -0.94
N THR A 135 -4.81 23.63 -1.85
CA THR A 135 -5.86 22.65 -1.53
C THR A 135 -5.38 21.25 -1.87
N ALA A 136 -5.77 20.26 -1.06
CA ALA A 136 -5.57 18.88 -1.44
C ALA A 136 -6.32 18.58 -2.76
N PRO A 137 -5.73 17.76 -3.64
CA PRO A 137 -6.32 17.53 -4.96
C PRO A 137 -7.67 16.80 -4.84
N SER A 138 -8.64 17.24 -5.62
CA SER A 138 -9.93 16.56 -5.81
C SER A 138 -9.80 15.31 -6.70
N VAL A 139 -8.74 15.24 -7.49
CA VAL A 139 -8.37 14.09 -8.33
C VAL A 139 -6.91 13.76 -8.07
N THR A 140 -6.61 12.49 -7.88
CA THR A 140 -5.23 12.03 -7.71
C THR A 140 -4.35 12.52 -8.87
N SER A 141 -3.26 13.18 -8.54
CA SER A 141 -2.37 13.80 -9.51
C SER A 141 -0.92 13.38 -9.27
N ARG A 142 -0.19 13.23 -10.35
CA ARG A 142 1.25 12.98 -10.34
C ARG A 142 2.00 14.28 -10.67
N LEU A 143 2.99 14.57 -9.87
CA LEU A 143 3.81 15.78 -9.99
C LEU A 143 5.27 15.38 -10.17
N ARG A 144 5.96 16.14 -11.01
CA ARG A 144 7.40 16.03 -11.21
C ARG A 144 8.07 17.32 -10.71
N PRO A 145 8.46 17.37 -9.42
CA PRO A 145 9.24 18.48 -8.91
C PRO A 145 10.64 18.50 -9.56
N SER A 146 11.34 19.62 -9.44
CA SER A 146 12.75 19.66 -9.82
C SER A 146 13.55 18.66 -8.97
N ARG A 147 14.59 18.07 -9.57
CA ARG A 147 15.43 17.05 -8.88
C ARG A 147 15.96 17.51 -7.53
N PRO A 148 16.46 18.75 -7.36
CA PRO A 148 16.94 19.22 -6.05
C PRO A 148 15.84 19.27 -5.00
N LEU A 149 14.63 19.71 -5.35
CA LEU A 149 13.50 19.78 -4.42
C LEU A 149 13.06 18.39 -3.96
N MET A 150 12.92 17.47 -4.91
CA MET A 150 12.50 16.10 -4.57
C MET A 150 13.55 15.38 -3.74
N LEU A 151 14.84 15.51 -4.07
CA LEU A 151 15.93 14.93 -3.26
C LEU A 151 15.97 15.53 -1.86
N ARG A 152 15.72 16.83 -1.70
CA ARG A 152 15.60 17.46 -0.38
C ARG A 152 14.47 16.87 0.44
N LEU A 153 13.28 16.68 -0.17
CA LEU A 153 12.14 16.06 0.52
C LEU A 153 12.46 14.62 0.96
N ILE A 154 13.03 13.81 0.07
CA ILE A 154 13.44 12.43 0.35
C ILE A 154 14.46 12.38 1.49
N THR A 155 15.50 13.24 1.44
CA THR A 155 16.56 13.29 2.45
C THR A 155 16.03 13.69 3.83
N LEU A 156 15.11 14.66 3.89
CA LEU A 156 14.48 15.07 5.14
C LEU A 156 13.60 13.96 5.72
N HIS A 157 12.81 13.30 4.86
CA HIS A 157 11.98 12.16 5.26
C HIS A 157 12.85 10.99 5.76
N GLU A 158 13.96 10.71 5.10
CA GLU A 158 14.91 9.70 5.55
C GLU A 158 15.57 10.06 6.88
N THR A 159 15.93 11.31 7.05
CA THR A 159 16.51 11.83 8.32
C THR A 159 15.52 11.66 9.47
N ALA A 160 14.22 11.94 9.24
CA ALA A 160 13.16 11.66 10.20
C ALA A 160 13.13 10.17 10.58
N GLY A 161 13.17 9.28 9.60
CA GLY A 161 13.20 7.83 9.81
C GLY A 161 14.40 7.36 10.61
N ARG A 162 15.60 7.88 10.31
CA ARG A 162 16.81 7.56 11.08
C ARG A 162 16.75 8.04 12.54
N LEU A 163 16.21 9.23 12.77
CA LEU A 163 16.02 9.77 14.12
C LEU A 163 14.98 8.96 14.90
N ALA A 164 13.92 8.51 14.25
CA ALA A 164 12.87 7.70 14.89
C ALA A 164 13.39 6.34 15.42
N LYS A 165 14.44 5.79 14.80
CA LYS A 165 15.07 4.52 15.22
C LYS A 165 15.98 4.67 16.46
N ARG A 166 16.28 5.88 16.91
CA ARG A 166 17.11 6.10 18.08
C ARG A 166 16.33 5.81 19.37
N ALA A 167 16.95 5.14 20.32
CA ALA A 167 16.33 4.77 21.59
C ALA A 167 15.83 5.99 22.42
N ALA A 168 16.52 7.13 22.30
CA ALA A 168 16.14 8.38 22.97
C ALA A 168 14.98 9.12 22.29
N GLY A 169 14.47 8.63 21.14
CA GLY A 169 13.47 9.32 20.34
C GLY A 169 13.98 10.61 19.70
N ILE A 170 13.06 11.43 19.19
CA ILE A 170 13.38 12.71 18.55
C ILE A 170 13.15 13.84 19.58
N PRO A 171 14.17 14.66 19.94
CA PRO A 171 13.98 15.82 20.82
C PRO A 171 12.96 16.81 20.24
N ALA A 172 12.17 17.47 21.10
CA ALA A 172 11.07 18.34 20.66
C ALA A 172 11.53 19.47 19.73
N GLN A 173 12.66 20.10 20.02
CA GLN A 173 13.21 21.15 19.16
C GLN A 173 13.65 20.61 17.79
N THR A 174 14.29 19.45 17.76
CA THR A 174 14.69 18.77 16.51
C THR A 174 13.45 18.37 15.70
N ALA A 175 12.41 17.87 16.38
CA ALA A 175 11.15 17.50 15.75
C ALA A 175 10.46 18.71 15.11
N HIS A 176 10.40 19.84 15.81
CA HIS A 176 9.84 21.08 15.27
C HIS A 176 10.61 21.58 14.04
N ALA A 177 11.94 21.66 14.13
CA ALA A 177 12.77 22.08 13.00
C ALA A 177 12.62 21.16 11.78
N LEU A 178 12.58 19.84 12.03
CA LEU A 178 12.39 18.84 10.99
C LEU A 178 11.00 18.95 10.34
N GLU A 179 9.95 19.13 11.13
CA GLU A 179 8.59 19.36 10.63
C GLU A 179 8.52 20.57 9.69
N GLN A 180 9.07 21.71 10.13
CA GLN A 180 9.11 22.92 9.31
C GLN A 180 9.88 22.70 8.00
N ALA A 181 11.03 22.01 8.06
CA ALA A 181 11.84 21.74 6.87
C ALA A 181 11.11 20.83 5.88
N ILE A 182 10.41 19.80 6.38
CA ILE A 182 9.64 18.87 5.52
C ILE A 182 8.43 19.58 4.92
N LEU A 183 7.67 20.36 5.71
CA LEU A 183 6.52 21.12 5.23
C LEU A 183 6.93 22.12 4.15
N HIS A 184 8.05 22.85 4.34
CA HIS A 184 8.60 23.72 3.33
C HIS A 184 8.95 22.96 2.05
N ALA A 185 9.69 21.83 2.16
CA ALA A 185 10.08 21.03 1.00
C ALA A 185 8.85 20.48 0.25
N LEU A 186 7.82 20.04 0.98
CA LEU A 186 6.57 19.58 0.39
C LEU A 186 5.86 20.69 -0.39
N VAL A 187 5.65 21.86 0.25
CA VAL A 187 4.97 23.00 -0.39
C VAL A 187 5.71 23.42 -1.68
N MET A 188 7.04 23.46 -1.64
CA MET A 188 7.83 23.77 -2.84
C MET A 188 7.66 22.70 -3.93
N CYS A 189 7.66 21.41 -3.57
CA CYS A 189 7.39 20.32 -4.52
C CYS A 189 5.99 20.43 -5.14
N LEU A 190 4.98 20.79 -4.37
CA LEU A 190 3.60 20.97 -4.85
C LEU A 190 3.42 22.22 -5.72
N THR A 191 4.19 23.27 -5.45
CA THR A 191 4.07 24.56 -6.14
C THR A 191 4.83 24.59 -7.46
N GLU A 192 6.03 24.01 -7.49
CA GLU A 192 6.93 24.02 -8.65
C GLU A 192 6.85 22.70 -9.45
N GLY A 193 6.17 21.66 -8.90
CA GLY A 193 6.02 20.39 -9.56
C GLY A 193 5.17 20.50 -10.84
N MET A 194 5.72 20.05 -11.96
CA MET A 194 4.96 19.97 -13.21
C MET A 194 3.96 18.81 -13.14
N PRO A 195 2.67 19.06 -13.43
CA PRO A 195 1.69 17.98 -13.53
C PRO A 195 2.09 17.00 -14.64
N VAL A 196 2.01 15.71 -14.35
CA VAL A 196 2.17 14.67 -15.36
C VAL A 196 0.78 14.18 -15.75
N GLU A 197 0.42 14.37 -17.02
CA GLU A 197 -0.91 14.01 -17.52
C GLU A 197 -1.17 12.52 -17.40
N ILE A 198 -2.34 12.19 -16.85
CA ILE A 198 -2.88 10.83 -16.82
C ILE A 198 -3.84 10.72 -18.02
N ASN A 199 -3.57 9.79 -18.92
CA ASN A 199 -4.36 9.55 -20.13
C ASN A 199 -5.85 9.30 -19.80
N THR A 200 -6.74 9.83 -20.64
CA THR A 200 -8.21 9.70 -20.47
C THR A 200 -8.68 8.24 -20.49
N ASN A 201 -8.01 7.38 -21.24
CA ASN A 201 -8.28 5.94 -21.25
C ASN A 201 -7.98 5.30 -19.88
N GLY A 202 -6.93 5.75 -19.19
CA GLY A 202 -6.60 5.28 -17.84
C GLY A 202 -7.71 5.54 -16.82
N ARG A 203 -8.45 6.65 -16.95
CA ARG A 203 -9.59 6.96 -16.03
C ARG A 203 -10.77 5.98 -16.25
N ARG A 204 -11.07 5.62 -17.51
CA ARG A 204 -12.12 4.64 -17.82
C ARG A 204 -11.72 3.25 -17.31
N HIS A 205 -10.46 2.87 -17.52
CA HIS A 205 -9.94 1.59 -17.03
C HIS A 205 -9.94 1.54 -15.51
N LEU A 206 -9.60 2.63 -14.83
CA LEU A 206 -9.65 2.73 -13.37
C LEU A 206 -11.07 2.48 -12.84
N ALA A 207 -12.09 3.12 -13.42
CA ALA A 207 -13.48 2.90 -13.02
C ALA A 207 -13.92 1.42 -13.19
N VAL A 208 -13.43 0.74 -14.25
CA VAL A 208 -13.70 -0.70 -14.41
C VAL A 208 -13.01 -1.52 -13.32
N VAL A 209 -11.78 -1.18 -12.92
CA VAL A 209 -11.07 -1.87 -11.83
C VAL A 209 -11.75 -1.64 -10.49
N GLU A 210 -12.22 -0.43 -10.22
CA GLU A 210 -12.98 -0.10 -9.01
C GLU A 210 -14.28 -0.92 -8.93
N SER A 211 -15.08 -0.94 -10.01
CA SER A 211 -16.28 -1.76 -10.08
C SER A 211 -16.00 -3.26 -10.01
N PHE A 212 -14.86 -3.71 -10.57
CA PHE A 212 -14.40 -5.09 -10.43
C PHE A 212 -14.15 -5.46 -8.97
N GLU A 213 -13.45 -4.62 -8.21
CA GLU A 213 -13.21 -4.84 -6.78
C GLU A 213 -14.51 -4.80 -5.96
N GLU A 214 -15.44 -3.92 -6.29
CA GLU A 214 -16.75 -3.86 -5.65
C GLU A 214 -17.53 -5.18 -5.84
N ILE A 215 -17.57 -5.71 -7.07
CA ILE A 215 -18.18 -7.02 -7.36
C ILE A 215 -17.50 -8.12 -6.56
N LEU A 216 -16.17 -8.11 -6.46
CA LEU A 216 -15.42 -9.10 -5.69
C LEU A 216 -15.64 -8.94 -4.18
N ALA A 217 -15.78 -7.73 -3.68
CA ALA A 217 -16.08 -7.47 -2.27
C ALA A 217 -17.49 -7.95 -1.89
N ALA A 218 -18.46 -7.71 -2.76
CA ALA A 218 -19.84 -8.17 -2.57
C ALA A 218 -20.00 -9.70 -2.68
N SER A 219 -19.01 -10.39 -3.27
CA SER A 219 -19.07 -11.83 -3.54
C SER A 219 -18.08 -12.65 -2.69
N ASN A 220 -17.66 -12.14 -1.53
CA ASN A 220 -16.67 -12.81 -0.66
C ASN A 220 -17.11 -14.21 -0.19
N ASP A 221 -18.43 -14.46 -0.13
CA ASP A 221 -19.02 -15.70 0.41
C ASP A 221 -19.27 -16.76 -0.65
N ARG A 222 -18.94 -16.48 -1.93
CA ARG A 222 -19.14 -17.43 -3.02
C ARG A 222 -18.06 -17.34 -4.09
N VAL A 223 -17.88 -18.46 -4.79
CA VAL A 223 -17.05 -18.48 -6.01
C VAL A 223 -17.79 -17.75 -7.13
N ILE A 224 -17.22 -16.68 -7.65
CA ILE A 224 -17.74 -15.92 -8.79
C ILE A 224 -16.98 -16.31 -10.06
N TYR A 225 -17.70 -16.43 -11.17
CA TYR A 225 -17.14 -16.78 -12.47
C TYR A 225 -16.85 -15.54 -13.32
N LEU A 226 -15.83 -15.65 -14.18
CA LEU A 226 -15.38 -14.55 -15.03
C LEU A 226 -16.51 -13.98 -15.92
N ALA A 227 -17.39 -14.86 -16.43
CA ALA A 227 -18.53 -14.44 -17.24
C ALA A 227 -19.53 -13.55 -16.45
N GLU A 228 -19.79 -13.87 -15.17
CA GLU A 228 -20.65 -13.06 -14.30
C GLU A 228 -20.03 -11.68 -14.07
N ILE A 229 -18.72 -11.65 -13.83
CA ILE A 229 -17.97 -10.40 -13.63
C ILE A 229 -18.05 -9.54 -14.90
N CYS A 230 -17.78 -10.11 -16.06
CA CYS A 230 -17.87 -9.39 -17.34
C CYS A 230 -19.28 -8.87 -17.61
N GLY A 231 -20.31 -9.67 -17.29
CA GLY A 231 -21.71 -9.24 -17.37
C GLY A 231 -22.03 -8.07 -16.46
N GLY A 232 -21.59 -8.13 -15.19
CA GLY A 232 -21.79 -7.05 -14.23
C GLY A 232 -21.05 -5.75 -14.57
N LEU A 233 -19.88 -5.86 -15.22
CA LEU A 233 -19.07 -4.72 -15.64
C LEU A 233 -19.46 -4.18 -17.04
N GLY A 234 -20.25 -4.91 -17.81
CA GLY A 234 -20.57 -4.54 -19.19
C GLY A 234 -19.36 -4.53 -20.13
N VAL A 235 -18.33 -5.34 -19.86
CA VAL A 235 -17.10 -5.42 -20.67
C VAL A 235 -16.84 -6.84 -21.15
N SER A 236 -16.11 -6.97 -22.29
CA SER A 236 -15.68 -8.29 -22.77
C SER A 236 -14.54 -8.85 -21.90
N GLU A 237 -14.37 -10.18 -21.89
CA GLU A 237 -13.22 -10.82 -21.22
C GLU A 237 -11.87 -10.29 -21.73
N ARG A 238 -11.78 -10.01 -23.04
CA ARG A 238 -10.57 -9.41 -23.63
C ARG A 238 -10.28 -8.05 -23.03
N THR A 239 -11.30 -7.21 -22.88
CA THR A 239 -11.19 -5.88 -22.29
C THR A 239 -10.79 -5.97 -20.81
N LEU A 240 -11.49 -6.83 -20.06
CA LEU A 240 -11.17 -7.03 -18.62
C LEU A 240 -9.74 -7.55 -18.43
N ARG A 241 -9.28 -8.48 -19.30
CA ARG A 241 -7.91 -8.99 -19.24
C ARG A 241 -6.88 -7.89 -19.50
N LEU A 242 -7.10 -7.03 -20.49
CA LEU A 242 -6.24 -5.89 -20.78
C LEU A 242 -6.14 -4.96 -19.56
N ILE A 243 -7.28 -4.56 -19.02
CA ILE A 243 -7.37 -3.65 -17.87
C ILE A 243 -6.70 -4.24 -16.62
N CYS A 244 -6.96 -5.52 -16.33
CA CYS A 244 -6.32 -6.20 -15.20
C CYS A 244 -4.79 -6.27 -15.36
N HIS A 245 -4.27 -6.51 -16.57
CA HIS A 245 -2.83 -6.48 -16.80
C HIS A 245 -2.24 -5.08 -16.59
N GLU A 246 -2.92 -4.04 -17.04
CA GLU A 246 -2.49 -2.66 -16.90
C GLU A 246 -2.42 -2.24 -15.42
N HIS A 247 -3.49 -2.49 -14.66
CA HIS A 247 -3.64 -1.99 -13.29
C HIS A 247 -3.13 -2.96 -12.22
N LEU A 248 -3.35 -4.27 -12.40
CA LEU A 248 -3.05 -5.31 -11.41
C LEU A 248 -1.81 -6.14 -11.78
N GLY A 249 -1.25 -5.96 -12.99
CA GLY A 249 -0.07 -6.67 -13.47
C GLY A 249 -0.32 -8.14 -13.83
N MET A 250 -1.57 -8.59 -13.81
CA MET A 250 -1.94 -9.98 -14.08
C MET A 250 -3.34 -10.08 -14.65
N GLY A 251 -3.65 -11.20 -15.31
CA GLY A 251 -5.00 -11.44 -15.79
C GLY A 251 -6.01 -11.70 -14.68
N PRO A 252 -7.33 -11.49 -14.92
CA PRO A 252 -8.38 -11.57 -13.91
C PRO A 252 -8.45 -12.94 -13.22
N ILE A 253 -8.28 -14.05 -13.92
CA ILE A 253 -8.28 -15.40 -13.34
C ILE A 253 -7.17 -15.57 -12.30
N ARG A 254 -5.96 -15.07 -12.62
CA ARG A 254 -4.83 -15.12 -11.69
C ARG A 254 -5.08 -14.25 -10.48
N TYR A 255 -5.66 -13.07 -10.67
CA TYR A 255 -6.01 -12.16 -9.58
C TYR A 255 -7.08 -12.76 -8.67
N LEU A 256 -8.13 -13.35 -9.22
CA LEU A 256 -9.17 -14.06 -8.47
C LEU A 256 -8.59 -15.20 -7.64
N TRP A 257 -7.69 -15.98 -8.23
CA TRP A 257 -6.99 -17.05 -7.52
C TRP A 257 -6.15 -16.50 -6.36
N LEU A 258 -5.37 -15.44 -6.62
CA LEU A 258 -4.52 -14.81 -5.62
C LEU A 258 -5.36 -14.25 -4.45
N ARG A 259 -6.45 -13.58 -4.76
CA ARG A 259 -7.39 -13.07 -3.74
C ARG A 259 -7.96 -14.20 -2.89
N ARG A 260 -8.43 -15.28 -3.51
CA ARG A 260 -9.02 -16.44 -2.79
C ARG A 260 -8.02 -17.12 -1.87
N ILE A 261 -6.77 -17.31 -2.29
CA ILE A 261 -5.76 -17.96 -1.44
C ILE A 261 -5.37 -17.08 -0.24
N HIS A 262 -5.36 -15.75 -0.40
CA HIS A 262 -5.19 -14.82 0.71
C HIS A 262 -6.39 -14.82 1.67
N LEU A 263 -7.61 -14.89 1.16
CA LEU A 263 -8.83 -15.01 1.99
C LEU A 263 -8.84 -16.33 2.77
N ALA A 264 -8.48 -17.44 2.11
CA ALA A 264 -8.33 -18.74 2.78
C ALA A 264 -7.28 -18.68 3.90
N ARG A 265 -6.14 -18.00 3.67
CA ARG A 265 -5.13 -17.79 4.72
C ARG A 265 -5.69 -17.00 5.90
N ALA A 266 -6.35 -15.90 5.64
CA ALA A 266 -6.96 -15.09 6.68
C ALA A 266 -8.04 -15.87 7.47
N ALA A 267 -8.79 -16.76 6.82
CA ALA A 267 -9.74 -17.66 7.46
C ALA A 267 -9.03 -18.70 8.33
N LEU A 268 -7.96 -19.35 7.83
CA LEU A 268 -7.15 -20.31 8.59
C LEU A 268 -6.56 -19.71 9.87
N LEU A 269 -6.02 -18.47 9.79
CA LEU A 269 -5.43 -17.78 10.93
C LEU A 269 -6.45 -17.38 12.01
N ARG A 270 -7.72 -17.22 11.62
CA ARG A 270 -8.81 -16.86 12.55
C ARG A 270 -9.58 -18.07 13.09
N ALA A 271 -9.48 -19.20 12.43
CA ALA A 271 -10.25 -20.39 12.76
C ALA A 271 -9.78 -21.04 14.08
N ASP A 272 -10.73 -21.63 14.80
CA ASP A 272 -10.42 -22.51 15.92
C ASP A 272 -10.04 -23.90 15.37
N SER A 273 -8.77 -24.27 15.51
CA SER A 273 -8.24 -25.56 15.02
C SER A 273 -8.91 -26.81 15.64
N ARG A 274 -9.71 -26.64 16.68
CA ARG A 274 -10.51 -27.72 17.29
C ARG A 274 -11.85 -27.92 16.57
N LYS A 275 -12.32 -26.93 15.82
CA LYS A 275 -13.66 -26.91 15.20
C LYS A 275 -13.61 -26.88 13.68
N SER A 276 -12.49 -26.47 13.11
CA SER A 276 -12.35 -26.28 11.67
C SER A 276 -11.16 -27.06 11.13
N THR A 277 -11.27 -27.54 9.91
CA THR A 277 -10.21 -28.26 9.20
C THR A 277 -9.70 -27.44 8.02
N VAL A 278 -8.46 -27.72 7.59
CA VAL A 278 -7.89 -27.13 6.37
C VAL A 278 -8.76 -27.45 5.15
N THR A 279 -9.33 -28.67 5.09
CA THR A 279 -10.18 -29.11 3.99
C THR A 279 -11.44 -28.27 3.88
N GLU A 280 -12.17 -28.08 4.97
CA GLU A 280 -13.39 -27.25 5.01
C GLU A 280 -13.10 -25.83 4.52
N ILE A 281 -12.09 -25.16 5.12
CA ILE A 281 -11.74 -23.80 4.78
C ILE A 281 -11.28 -23.71 3.31
N ALA A 282 -10.38 -24.59 2.84
CA ALA A 282 -9.94 -24.56 1.45
C ALA A 282 -11.11 -24.74 0.47
N THR A 283 -12.03 -25.66 0.77
CA THR A 283 -13.21 -25.94 -0.08
C THR A 283 -14.17 -24.75 -0.12
N GLU A 284 -14.40 -24.07 1.02
CA GLU A 284 -15.21 -22.86 1.11
C GLU A 284 -14.70 -21.76 0.17
N PHE A 285 -13.38 -21.61 0.04
CA PHE A 285 -12.77 -20.67 -0.90
C PHE A 285 -12.55 -21.24 -2.31
N GLY A 286 -13.18 -22.39 -2.65
CA GLY A 286 -13.18 -22.98 -3.98
C GLY A 286 -11.89 -23.70 -4.38
N PHE A 287 -11.14 -24.21 -3.42
CA PHE A 287 -9.96 -25.06 -3.66
C PHE A 287 -10.33 -26.54 -3.47
N TRP A 288 -10.65 -27.21 -4.58
CA TRP A 288 -11.07 -28.61 -4.58
C TRP A 288 -9.90 -29.59 -4.65
N GLU A 289 -8.77 -29.17 -5.25
CA GLU A 289 -7.53 -29.95 -5.35
C GLU A 289 -6.62 -29.62 -4.14
N LEU A 290 -6.87 -30.26 -2.99
CA LEU A 290 -6.22 -29.92 -1.71
C LEU A 290 -4.70 -30.09 -1.73
N GLY A 291 -4.18 -31.08 -2.48
CA GLY A 291 -2.73 -31.27 -2.65
C GLY A 291 -2.09 -30.09 -3.37
N ARG A 292 -2.71 -29.62 -4.47
CA ARG A 292 -2.26 -28.45 -5.21
C ARG A 292 -2.38 -27.17 -4.37
N PHE A 293 -3.51 -27.00 -3.68
CA PHE A 293 -3.70 -25.89 -2.75
C PHE A 293 -2.57 -25.81 -1.71
N SER A 294 -2.22 -26.93 -1.07
CA SER A 294 -1.16 -26.98 -0.04
C SER A 294 0.21 -26.61 -0.60
N ILE A 295 0.54 -27.06 -1.83
CA ILE A 295 1.79 -26.72 -2.51
C ILE A 295 1.84 -25.23 -2.84
N GLU A 296 0.79 -24.70 -3.46
CA GLU A 296 0.71 -23.30 -3.88
C GLU A 296 0.69 -22.35 -2.66
N TYR A 297 -0.03 -22.72 -1.61
CA TYR A 297 -0.09 -22.01 -0.33
C TYR A 297 1.31 -21.91 0.29
N ARG A 298 1.99 -23.05 0.44
CA ARG A 298 3.34 -23.08 1.01
C ARG A 298 4.34 -22.28 0.16
N ALA A 299 4.21 -22.34 -1.16
CA ALA A 299 5.06 -21.58 -2.06
C ALA A 299 4.88 -20.08 -1.92
N LEU A 300 3.63 -19.62 -1.64
CA LEU A 300 3.29 -18.20 -1.54
C LEU A 300 3.60 -17.63 -0.14
N PHE A 301 3.26 -18.38 0.92
CA PHE A 301 3.34 -17.87 2.30
C PHE A 301 4.53 -18.41 3.11
N GLY A 302 5.29 -19.36 2.56
CA GLY A 302 6.43 -19.99 3.26
C GLY A 302 6.04 -20.98 4.36
N GLU A 303 4.75 -21.18 4.64
CA GLU A 303 4.20 -22.07 5.66
C GLU A 303 3.10 -22.97 5.08
N THR A 304 2.78 -24.07 5.74
CA THR A 304 1.68 -24.96 5.31
C THR A 304 0.33 -24.43 5.80
N PRO A 305 -0.81 -24.75 5.13
CA PRO A 305 -2.14 -24.39 5.62
C PRO A 305 -2.41 -24.90 7.04
N SER A 306 -1.93 -26.12 7.36
CA SER A 306 -2.08 -26.68 8.71
C SER A 306 -1.26 -25.90 9.74
N ALA A 307 -0.07 -25.39 9.38
CA ALA A 307 0.71 -24.56 10.27
C ALA A 307 -0.03 -23.24 10.58
N SER A 308 -0.63 -22.61 9.58
CA SER A 308 -1.44 -21.40 9.77
C SER A 308 -2.66 -21.66 10.66
N LEU A 309 -3.37 -22.79 10.47
CA LEU A 309 -4.55 -23.16 11.27
C LEU A 309 -4.19 -23.42 12.76
N HIS A 310 -3.01 -23.97 13.02
CA HIS A 310 -2.55 -24.27 14.39
C HIS A 310 -1.72 -23.14 15.01
N GLN A 311 -1.53 -22.01 14.33
CA GLN A 311 -0.89 -20.87 14.95
C GLN A 311 -1.80 -20.32 16.05
N LEU A 312 -1.27 -20.27 17.28
CA LEU A 312 -1.90 -19.45 18.30
C LEU A 312 -1.99 -18.01 17.80
N PRO A 313 -3.10 -17.27 18.05
CA PRO A 313 -3.22 -15.88 17.64
C PRO A 313 -1.97 -15.14 18.09
N LYS A 314 -1.12 -14.81 17.13
CA LYS A 314 0.10 -14.05 17.41
C LYS A 314 -0.37 -12.64 17.78
N ASN A 315 -0.25 -12.31 19.07
CA ASN A 315 -0.04 -10.90 19.41
C ASN A 315 1.02 -10.36 18.44
N PRO A 316 0.83 -9.20 17.83
CA PRO A 316 1.79 -8.65 16.87
C PRO A 316 3.17 -8.70 17.55
N ARG A 317 4.00 -9.66 17.16
CA ARG A 317 5.36 -9.76 17.68
C ARG A 317 6.10 -8.59 17.09
N ILE A 318 6.22 -7.53 17.87
CA ILE A 318 7.22 -6.49 17.68
C ILE A 318 8.57 -7.19 17.91
N SER A 319 9.11 -7.77 16.86
CA SER A 319 10.46 -8.33 16.88
C SER A 319 11.42 -7.15 16.83
N LYS A 320 12.17 -6.96 17.91
CA LYS A 320 13.32 -6.04 17.88
C LYS A 320 14.36 -6.63 16.92
N SER A 321 14.49 -5.98 15.77
CA SER A 321 15.56 -6.01 14.76
C SER A 321 16.38 -7.29 14.59
N ALA A 322 16.08 -8.02 13.49
CA ALA A 322 17.15 -8.66 12.71
C ALA A 322 17.47 -7.72 11.52
N PRO A 323 18.75 -7.52 11.14
CA PRO A 323 19.08 -6.68 9.99
C PRO A 323 18.57 -7.32 8.71
N PHE A 324 18.03 -6.49 7.79
CA PHE A 324 17.76 -6.92 6.42
C PHE A 324 19.07 -7.33 5.74
N PRO A 325 19.11 -8.42 4.99
CA PRO A 325 20.26 -8.72 4.14
C PRO A 325 20.39 -7.60 3.08
N ASN A 326 21.62 -7.18 2.86
CA ASN A 326 22.03 -6.21 1.82
C ASN A 326 21.69 -6.71 0.44
#